data_446d276cef364a2a8c3bd47f0584b877
#
_entry.id   446d276cef364a2a8c3bd47f0584b877
#
_cell.length_a   1.000
_cell.length_b   1.000
_cell.length_c   1.000
_cell.angle_alpha   90.00
_cell.angle_beta   90.00
_cell.angle_gamma   90.00
#
_symmetry.space_group_name_H-M   'P 1'
#
loop_
_entity.id
_entity.type
_entity.pdbx_description
1 polymer ?
#
loop_
_entity_poly.entity_id
_entity_poly.type
_entity_poly.pdbx_seq_one_letter_code
_entity_poly.pdbx_strand_id
1 'polypeptide(L)'
;SDVYKRQHLVIVESPAKAKTIGKYLGPDYQVTACMGHLRDLPKSTLGVDIEHDFEPEYKPIRGKEELIRQLKKDAAASDTVYLATDPDREGEAISWHLQHLLNLPDDKTRRVTFNEITRKVVGESIAHPRAIDQDLVDAQQARRVLDRVVGYQISPVMWKKIRRGLSAGRVQSVATRMVFDRDQEIADFQPQEYWTLDAVLENGEKVAFKAHYYGQNGKKYEPQTQADVQAIMDELRSAAFAVKSVKRTDKNRSPSPPFTTSTMQQEASRKLNMTPRRTMAIAQQLYEGV
;
A
#
# COMPACT_ATOMS: atom_id res chain seq x y z
N SER A 1 -28.51 -19.99 -37.11
CA SER A 1 -27.24 -19.40 -36.70
C SER A 1 -27.01 -19.83 -35.25
N ASP A 2 -26.11 -20.79 -35.06
CA ASP A 2 -25.67 -21.22 -33.73
C ASP A 2 -24.96 -20.04 -33.07
N VAL A 3 -25.68 -19.37 -32.19
CA VAL A 3 -25.06 -18.48 -31.20
C VAL A 3 -24.26 -19.41 -30.29
N TYR A 4 -22.95 -19.48 -30.46
CA TYR A 4 -22.04 -20.14 -29.52
C TYR A 4 -22.37 -19.64 -28.12
N LYS A 5 -23.03 -20.47 -27.33
CA LYS A 5 -23.24 -20.21 -25.91
C LYS A 5 -21.85 -20.19 -25.28
N ARG A 6 -21.38 -19.02 -24.91
CA ARG A 6 -20.14 -18.89 -24.13
C ARG A 6 -20.37 -19.60 -22.80
N GLN A 7 -19.64 -20.68 -22.56
CA GLN A 7 -19.87 -21.54 -21.41
C GLN A 7 -19.44 -20.90 -20.09
N HIS A 8 -18.53 -19.91 -20.17
CA HIS A 8 -17.90 -19.32 -18.99
C HIS A 8 -17.97 -17.80 -18.99
N LEU A 9 -18.42 -17.25 -17.87
CA LEU A 9 -18.35 -15.80 -17.61
C LEU A 9 -17.19 -15.51 -16.68
N VAL A 10 -16.34 -14.54 -17.03
CA VAL A 10 -15.25 -14.03 -16.17
C VAL A 10 -15.53 -12.58 -15.84
N ILE A 11 -15.68 -12.27 -14.55
CA ILE A 11 -15.96 -10.91 -14.07
C ILE A 11 -14.70 -10.35 -13.42
N VAL A 12 -14.20 -9.25 -13.95
CA VAL A 12 -13.03 -8.49 -13.46
C VAL A 12 -13.44 -7.10 -12.98
N GLU A 13 -12.54 -6.35 -12.38
CA GLU A 13 -12.86 -5.03 -11.83
C GLU A 13 -12.90 -3.92 -12.88
N SER A 14 -11.98 -3.96 -13.86
CA SER A 14 -11.80 -2.86 -14.83
C SER A 14 -11.95 -3.32 -16.28
N PRO A 15 -12.40 -2.41 -17.20
CA PRO A 15 -12.48 -2.70 -18.62
C PRO A 15 -11.11 -3.01 -19.24
N ALA A 16 -10.03 -2.41 -18.74
CA ALA A 16 -8.68 -2.68 -19.22
C ALA A 16 -8.29 -4.13 -18.97
N LYS A 17 -8.50 -4.64 -17.73
CA LYS A 17 -8.32 -6.06 -17.40
C LYS A 17 -9.21 -6.96 -18.27
N ALA A 18 -10.48 -6.61 -18.46
CA ALA A 18 -11.39 -7.39 -19.29
C ALA A 18 -10.87 -7.55 -20.71
N LYS A 19 -10.38 -6.47 -21.31
CA LYS A 19 -9.80 -6.47 -22.67
C LYS A 19 -8.55 -7.36 -22.75
N THR A 20 -7.64 -7.25 -21.78
CA THR A 20 -6.38 -8.01 -21.77
C THR A 20 -6.63 -9.50 -21.53
N ILE A 21 -7.41 -9.85 -20.50
CA ILE A 21 -7.71 -11.23 -20.14
C ILE A 21 -8.55 -11.91 -21.24
N GLY A 22 -9.49 -11.20 -21.85
CA GLY A 22 -10.30 -11.73 -22.96
C GLY A 22 -9.46 -12.14 -24.18
N LYS A 23 -8.32 -11.48 -24.43
CA LYS A 23 -7.38 -11.91 -25.49
C LYS A 23 -6.66 -13.23 -25.17
N TYR A 24 -6.56 -13.59 -23.88
CA TYR A 24 -5.83 -14.77 -23.45
C TYR A 24 -6.69 -16.03 -23.34
N LEU A 25 -7.98 -15.89 -22.97
CA LEU A 25 -8.86 -17.01 -22.66
C LEU A 25 -9.59 -17.63 -23.84
N GLY A 26 -9.72 -16.92 -24.98
CA GLY A 26 -10.36 -17.46 -26.18
C GLY A 26 -11.91 -17.36 -26.18
N PRO A 27 -12.57 -18.00 -27.19
CA PRO A 27 -13.99 -17.75 -27.50
C PRO A 27 -14.99 -18.32 -26.49
N ASP A 28 -14.62 -19.35 -25.73
CA ASP A 28 -15.51 -20.01 -24.75
C ASP A 28 -15.75 -19.16 -23.51
N TYR A 29 -14.99 -18.09 -23.35
CA TYR A 29 -15.05 -17.18 -22.22
C TYR A 29 -15.59 -15.82 -22.63
N GLN A 30 -16.61 -15.37 -21.88
CA GLN A 30 -17.05 -13.98 -21.92
C GLN A 30 -16.38 -13.24 -20.76
N VAL A 31 -15.54 -12.23 -21.06
CA VAL A 31 -14.89 -11.42 -20.02
C VAL A 31 -15.55 -10.07 -19.94
N THR A 32 -16.01 -9.69 -18.76
CA THR A 32 -16.73 -8.42 -18.50
C THR A 32 -16.19 -7.74 -17.26
N ALA A 33 -16.44 -6.42 -17.13
CA ALA A 33 -16.01 -5.63 -15.99
C ALA A 33 -17.17 -5.23 -15.10
N CYS A 34 -17.04 -5.40 -13.78
CA CYS A 34 -18.02 -4.92 -12.79
C CYS A 34 -17.83 -3.44 -12.42
N MET A 35 -16.75 -2.80 -12.84
CA MET A 35 -16.47 -1.39 -12.54
C MET A 35 -16.38 -1.09 -11.03
N GLY A 36 -15.75 -1.99 -10.26
CA GLY A 36 -15.60 -1.91 -8.81
C GLY A 36 -16.85 -2.39 -8.05
N HIS A 37 -17.05 -1.86 -6.84
CA HIS A 37 -18.20 -2.24 -6.01
C HIS A 37 -19.56 -1.95 -6.67
N LEU A 38 -20.49 -2.90 -6.55
CA LEU A 38 -21.86 -2.79 -7.05
C LEU A 38 -22.88 -2.56 -5.93
N ARG A 39 -22.54 -2.87 -4.68
CA ARG A 39 -23.33 -2.53 -3.50
C ARG A 39 -22.45 -1.97 -2.40
N ASP A 40 -23.03 -1.12 -1.56
CA ASP A 40 -22.35 -0.47 -0.43
C ASP A 40 -23.36 -0.11 0.66
N LEU A 41 -22.86 0.35 1.81
CA LEU A 41 -23.69 0.96 2.85
C LEU A 41 -24.40 2.22 2.33
N PRO A 42 -25.63 2.53 2.76
CA PRO A 42 -26.35 3.72 2.35
C PRO A 42 -25.56 5.00 2.62
N LYS A 43 -25.61 5.98 1.70
CA LYS A 43 -24.88 7.25 1.85
C LYS A 43 -25.47 8.20 2.88
N SER A 44 -26.79 8.15 3.09
CA SER A 44 -27.54 9.11 3.92
C SER A 44 -27.78 8.67 5.36
N THR A 45 -27.54 7.39 5.66
CA THR A 45 -27.77 6.80 6.99
C THR A 45 -26.52 6.06 7.45
N LEU A 46 -26.48 5.70 8.73
CA LEU A 46 -25.40 4.88 9.27
C LEU A 46 -25.29 3.55 8.50
N GLY A 47 -26.41 2.89 8.25
CA GLY A 47 -26.49 1.62 7.52
C GLY A 47 -25.77 0.47 8.21
N VAL A 48 -25.63 0.56 9.54
CA VAL A 48 -25.03 -0.45 10.41
C VAL A 48 -25.88 -0.53 11.66
N ASP A 49 -26.36 -1.71 11.99
CA ASP A 49 -27.10 -1.96 13.23
C ASP A 49 -26.11 -2.22 14.38
N ILE A 50 -25.90 -1.19 15.22
CA ILE A 50 -24.95 -1.27 16.33
C ILE A 50 -25.43 -2.21 17.44
N GLU A 51 -26.78 -2.35 17.60
CA GLU A 51 -27.36 -3.15 18.68
C GLU A 51 -27.38 -4.64 18.33
N HIS A 52 -27.33 -5.00 17.04
CA HIS A 52 -27.33 -6.36 16.55
C HIS A 52 -25.99 -6.68 15.85
N ASP A 53 -24.93 -6.76 16.64
CA ASP A 53 -23.59 -7.19 16.23
C ASP A 53 -22.99 -6.45 15.02
N PHE A 54 -23.35 -5.16 14.89
CA PHE A 54 -22.87 -4.28 13.81
C PHE A 54 -23.24 -4.77 12.41
N GLU A 55 -24.39 -5.41 12.26
CA GLU A 55 -24.84 -5.95 10.97
C GLU A 55 -24.95 -4.85 9.91
N PRO A 56 -24.27 -4.99 8.75
CA PRO A 56 -24.27 -3.98 7.70
C PRO A 56 -25.45 -4.11 6.75
N GLU A 57 -26.16 -3.03 6.51
CA GLU A 57 -27.25 -2.96 5.52
C GLU A 57 -26.71 -2.59 4.14
N TYR A 58 -26.30 -3.57 3.34
CA TYR A 58 -25.81 -3.32 1.98
C TYR A 58 -26.94 -3.12 0.97
N LYS A 59 -26.81 -2.04 0.15
CA LYS A 59 -27.73 -1.72 -0.94
C LYS A 59 -26.99 -1.59 -2.28
N PRO A 60 -27.63 -1.91 -3.41
CA PRO A 60 -27.06 -1.62 -4.72
C PRO A 60 -26.71 -0.13 -4.85
N ILE A 61 -25.58 0.15 -5.46
CA ILE A 61 -25.10 1.52 -5.68
C ILE A 61 -25.95 2.15 -6.78
N ARG A 62 -26.52 3.32 -6.48
CA ARG A 62 -27.32 4.10 -7.45
C ARG A 62 -26.53 4.38 -8.73
N GLY A 63 -27.15 4.12 -9.88
CA GLY A 63 -26.53 4.28 -11.21
C GLY A 63 -25.79 3.04 -11.70
N LYS A 64 -25.84 1.93 -10.94
CA LYS A 64 -25.25 0.64 -11.36
C LYS A 64 -26.33 -0.40 -11.75
N GLU A 65 -27.60 -0.01 -11.75
CA GLU A 65 -28.73 -0.93 -11.95
C GLU A 65 -28.68 -1.64 -13.31
N GLU A 66 -28.31 -0.90 -14.37
CA GLU A 66 -28.18 -1.46 -15.72
C GLU A 66 -27.05 -2.47 -15.81
N LEU A 67 -25.89 -2.14 -15.22
CA LEU A 67 -24.76 -3.06 -15.18
C LEU A 67 -25.09 -4.34 -14.39
N ILE A 68 -25.77 -4.20 -13.24
CA ILE A 68 -26.21 -5.36 -12.44
C ILE A 68 -27.19 -6.23 -13.25
N ARG A 69 -28.12 -5.63 -13.97
CA ARG A 69 -29.06 -6.36 -14.84
C ARG A 69 -28.33 -7.11 -15.95
N GLN A 70 -27.37 -6.47 -16.60
CA GLN A 70 -26.57 -7.11 -17.64
C GLN A 70 -25.74 -8.27 -17.08
N LEU A 71 -25.05 -8.07 -15.94
CA LEU A 71 -24.28 -9.13 -15.30
C LEU A 71 -25.18 -10.32 -14.87
N LYS A 72 -26.39 -10.07 -14.37
CA LYS A 72 -27.36 -11.14 -14.07
C LYS A 72 -27.74 -11.95 -15.30
N LYS A 73 -27.99 -11.26 -16.42
CA LYS A 73 -28.31 -11.93 -17.70
C LYS A 73 -27.16 -12.77 -18.18
N ASP A 74 -25.94 -12.24 -18.16
CA ASP A 74 -24.73 -12.95 -18.61
C ASP A 74 -24.43 -14.16 -17.69
N ALA A 75 -24.56 -13.97 -16.37
CA ALA A 75 -24.38 -15.03 -15.40
C ALA A 75 -25.42 -16.16 -15.55
N ALA A 76 -26.68 -15.80 -15.83
CA ALA A 76 -27.73 -16.80 -16.07
C ALA A 76 -27.47 -17.63 -17.34
N ALA A 77 -26.91 -17.01 -18.37
CA ALA A 77 -26.60 -17.65 -19.65
C ALA A 77 -25.30 -18.50 -19.63
N SER A 78 -24.51 -18.44 -18.57
CA SER A 78 -23.23 -19.14 -18.45
C SER A 78 -23.32 -20.34 -17.52
N ASP A 79 -22.55 -21.38 -17.78
CA ASP A 79 -22.50 -22.59 -16.93
C ASP A 79 -21.61 -22.37 -15.68
N THR A 80 -20.56 -21.60 -15.82
CA THR A 80 -19.61 -21.25 -14.73
C THR A 80 -19.34 -19.76 -14.72
N VAL A 81 -19.25 -19.17 -13.52
CA VAL A 81 -18.89 -17.76 -13.30
C VAL A 81 -17.59 -17.67 -12.51
N TYR A 82 -16.57 -17.13 -13.15
CA TYR A 82 -15.27 -16.83 -12.53
C TYR A 82 -15.26 -15.41 -12.01
N LEU A 83 -15.04 -15.24 -10.71
CA LEU A 83 -14.87 -13.97 -10.05
C LEU A 83 -13.38 -13.66 -9.96
N ALA A 84 -12.91 -12.81 -10.88
CA ALA A 84 -11.49 -12.57 -11.16
C ALA A 84 -11.06 -11.15 -10.74
N THR A 85 -11.48 -10.74 -9.55
CA THR A 85 -11.09 -9.47 -8.91
C THR A 85 -9.71 -9.58 -8.26
N ASP A 86 -9.13 -8.46 -7.85
CA ASP A 86 -7.75 -8.39 -7.32
C ASP A 86 -7.50 -9.31 -6.12
N PRO A 87 -6.23 -9.74 -5.89
CA PRO A 87 -5.87 -10.68 -4.83
C PRO A 87 -5.74 -10.02 -3.46
N ASP A 88 -6.59 -9.05 -3.14
CA ASP A 88 -6.64 -8.37 -1.86
C ASP A 88 -8.04 -8.47 -1.22
N ARG A 89 -8.19 -7.97 0.01
CA ARG A 89 -9.46 -7.98 0.72
C ARG A 89 -10.57 -7.17 0.03
N GLU A 90 -10.21 -6.11 -0.70
CA GLU A 90 -11.21 -5.32 -1.46
C GLU A 90 -11.75 -6.14 -2.64
N GLY A 91 -10.85 -6.81 -3.41
CA GLY A 91 -11.24 -7.71 -4.49
C GLY A 91 -12.04 -8.91 -3.98
N GLU A 92 -11.69 -9.47 -2.81
CA GLU A 92 -12.45 -10.56 -2.20
C GLU A 92 -13.87 -10.13 -1.82
N ALA A 93 -14.02 -8.95 -1.20
CA ALA A 93 -15.32 -8.39 -0.89
C ALA A 93 -16.14 -8.06 -2.14
N ILE A 94 -15.52 -7.56 -3.22
CA ILE A 94 -16.21 -7.35 -4.51
C ILE A 94 -16.75 -8.67 -5.04
N SER A 95 -15.94 -9.74 -5.02
CA SER A 95 -16.36 -11.08 -5.43
C SER A 95 -17.54 -11.60 -4.61
N TRP A 96 -17.49 -11.47 -3.30
CA TRP A 96 -18.57 -11.85 -2.39
C TRP A 96 -19.84 -11.04 -2.64
N HIS A 97 -19.73 -9.72 -2.85
CA HIS A 97 -20.85 -8.87 -3.22
C HIS A 97 -21.46 -9.25 -4.57
N LEU A 98 -20.63 -9.62 -5.57
CA LEU A 98 -21.10 -10.12 -6.86
C LEU A 98 -21.86 -11.43 -6.70
N GLN A 99 -21.32 -12.41 -5.98
CA GLN A 99 -21.98 -13.69 -5.74
C GLN A 99 -23.38 -13.48 -5.15
N HIS A 100 -23.50 -12.62 -4.14
CA HIS A 100 -24.76 -12.31 -3.51
C HIS A 100 -25.74 -11.55 -4.44
N LEU A 101 -25.27 -10.50 -5.13
CA LEU A 101 -26.12 -9.70 -6.03
C LEU A 101 -26.66 -10.49 -7.23
N LEU A 102 -25.83 -11.37 -7.76
CA LEU A 102 -26.16 -12.19 -8.92
C LEU A 102 -26.87 -13.49 -8.55
N ASN A 103 -27.06 -13.77 -7.24
CA ASN A 103 -27.62 -14.99 -6.69
C ASN A 103 -26.90 -16.25 -7.25
N LEU A 104 -25.56 -16.23 -7.23
CA LEU A 104 -24.78 -17.33 -7.77
C LEU A 104 -24.65 -18.44 -6.72
N PRO A 105 -24.99 -19.69 -7.06
CA PRO A 105 -24.75 -20.81 -6.19
C PRO A 105 -23.26 -21.17 -6.16
N ASP A 106 -22.79 -21.81 -5.08
CA ASP A 106 -21.39 -22.11 -4.86
C ASP A 106 -20.80 -23.06 -5.92
N ASP A 107 -21.60 -24.01 -6.42
CA ASP A 107 -21.19 -24.95 -7.45
C ASP A 107 -20.93 -24.28 -8.81
N LYS A 108 -21.57 -23.14 -9.07
CA LYS A 108 -21.39 -22.33 -10.28
C LYS A 108 -20.30 -21.28 -10.13
N THR A 109 -19.93 -20.93 -8.90
CA THR A 109 -19.00 -19.84 -8.60
C THR A 109 -17.56 -20.34 -8.49
N ARG A 110 -16.63 -19.66 -9.11
CA ARG A 110 -15.19 -19.92 -9.05
C ARG A 110 -14.43 -18.62 -8.77
N ARG A 111 -13.66 -18.58 -7.71
CA ARG A 111 -12.78 -17.45 -7.40
C ARG A 111 -11.40 -17.68 -8.00
N VAL A 112 -10.90 -16.71 -8.76
CA VAL A 112 -9.54 -16.71 -9.30
C VAL A 112 -8.84 -15.40 -9.01
N THR A 113 -7.53 -15.45 -8.82
CA THR A 113 -6.71 -14.28 -8.55
C THR A 113 -5.46 -14.30 -9.41
N PHE A 114 -5.00 -13.12 -9.82
CA PHE A 114 -3.81 -12.95 -10.65
C PHE A 114 -2.84 -12.01 -9.93
N ASN A 115 -1.61 -12.46 -9.68
CA ASN A 115 -0.54 -11.60 -9.20
C ASN A 115 0.09 -10.77 -10.33
N GLU A 116 -0.05 -11.26 -11.57
CA GLU A 116 0.30 -10.55 -12.81
C GLU A 116 -0.66 -10.98 -13.93
N ILE A 117 -0.88 -10.09 -14.91
CA ILE A 117 -1.79 -10.37 -16.02
C ILE A 117 -0.98 -10.81 -17.24
N THR A 118 -0.50 -12.05 -17.20
CA THR A 118 0.15 -12.74 -18.33
C THR A 118 -0.70 -13.91 -18.79
N ARG A 119 -0.56 -14.33 -20.06
CA ARG A 119 -1.30 -15.47 -20.62
C ARG A 119 -1.11 -16.75 -19.78
N LYS A 120 0.12 -16.98 -19.30
CA LYS A 120 0.47 -18.15 -18.52
C LYS A 120 -0.25 -18.14 -17.16
N VAL A 121 -0.12 -17.05 -16.40
CA VAL A 121 -0.72 -16.93 -15.05
C VAL A 121 -2.24 -16.94 -15.11
N VAL A 122 -2.84 -16.27 -16.10
CA VAL A 122 -4.29 -16.28 -16.30
C VAL A 122 -4.78 -17.70 -16.60
N GLY A 123 -4.13 -18.45 -17.49
CA GLY A 123 -4.49 -19.83 -17.80
C GLY A 123 -4.35 -20.76 -16.60
N GLU A 124 -3.26 -20.67 -15.85
CA GLU A 124 -3.03 -21.47 -14.64
C GLU A 124 -4.07 -21.17 -13.55
N SER A 125 -4.41 -19.90 -13.33
CA SER A 125 -5.40 -19.51 -12.33
C SER A 125 -6.83 -19.97 -12.68
N ILE A 126 -7.21 -19.91 -13.94
CA ILE A 126 -8.51 -20.44 -14.41
C ILE A 126 -8.59 -21.96 -14.24
N ALA A 127 -7.48 -22.67 -14.44
CA ALA A 127 -7.41 -24.13 -14.24
C ALA A 127 -7.46 -24.55 -12.76
N HIS A 128 -7.08 -23.67 -11.83
CA HIS A 128 -7.02 -23.95 -10.39
C HIS A 128 -7.81 -22.90 -9.58
N PRO A 129 -9.13 -22.81 -9.74
CA PRO A 129 -9.95 -21.86 -8.99
C PRO A 129 -10.10 -22.31 -7.53
N ARG A 130 -10.44 -21.37 -6.67
CA ARG A 130 -10.76 -21.59 -5.25
C ARG A 130 -12.16 -21.10 -4.90
N ALA A 131 -12.57 -21.31 -3.66
CA ALA A 131 -13.71 -20.62 -3.08
C ALA A 131 -13.37 -19.18 -2.68
N ILE A 132 -14.38 -18.37 -2.40
CA ILE A 132 -14.21 -17.05 -1.79
C ILE A 132 -13.64 -17.25 -0.37
N ASP A 133 -12.65 -16.45 -0.01
CA ASP A 133 -12.04 -16.44 1.31
C ASP A 133 -12.88 -15.56 2.25
N GLN A 134 -13.66 -16.20 3.12
CA GLN A 134 -14.58 -15.50 4.02
C GLN A 134 -13.82 -14.66 5.05
N ASP A 135 -12.63 -15.06 5.49
CA ASP A 135 -11.82 -14.31 6.45
C ASP A 135 -11.39 -12.95 5.87
N LEU A 136 -11.03 -12.91 4.58
CA LEU A 136 -10.73 -11.67 3.87
C LEU A 136 -11.96 -10.79 3.67
N VAL A 137 -13.12 -11.40 3.38
CA VAL A 137 -14.40 -10.68 3.29
C VAL A 137 -14.74 -10.04 4.62
N ASP A 138 -14.66 -10.80 5.72
CA ASP A 138 -14.97 -10.32 7.06
C ASP A 138 -14.00 -9.22 7.51
N ALA A 139 -12.72 -9.34 7.18
CA ALA A 139 -11.73 -8.30 7.42
C ALA A 139 -12.05 -6.98 6.67
N GLN A 140 -12.54 -7.06 5.44
CA GLN A 140 -12.98 -5.89 4.68
C GLN A 140 -14.28 -5.30 5.25
N GLN A 141 -15.26 -6.13 5.60
CA GLN A 141 -16.51 -5.71 6.22
C GLN A 141 -16.26 -5.02 7.56
N ALA A 142 -15.47 -5.60 8.44
CA ALA A 142 -15.11 -5.03 9.73
C ALA A 142 -14.47 -3.64 9.56
N ARG A 143 -13.55 -3.50 8.61
CA ARG A 143 -12.97 -2.20 8.28
C ARG A 143 -14.02 -1.21 7.76
N ARG A 144 -14.91 -1.64 6.86
CA ARG A 144 -15.95 -0.79 6.27
C ARG A 144 -16.92 -0.30 7.32
N VAL A 145 -17.37 -1.18 8.21
CA VAL A 145 -18.23 -0.89 9.35
C VAL A 145 -17.57 0.09 10.31
N LEU A 146 -16.32 -0.18 10.71
CA LEU A 146 -15.56 0.69 11.62
C LEU A 146 -15.40 2.10 11.05
N ASP A 147 -14.99 2.23 9.79
CA ASP A 147 -14.82 3.54 9.15
C ASP A 147 -16.18 4.29 9.08
N ARG A 148 -17.29 3.57 8.88
CA ARG A 148 -18.64 4.12 8.87
C ARG A 148 -19.08 4.63 10.26
N VAL A 149 -18.93 3.80 11.28
CA VAL A 149 -19.34 4.13 12.67
C VAL A 149 -18.50 5.31 13.17
N VAL A 150 -17.18 5.26 13.04
CA VAL A 150 -16.28 6.36 13.46
C VAL A 150 -16.62 7.67 12.74
N GLY A 151 -16.79 7.61 11.41
CA GLY A 151 -17.09 8.81 10.61
C GLY A 151 -18.42 9.45 10.97
N TYR A 152 -19.48 8.65 11.14
CA TYR A 152 -20.82 9.15 11.42
C TYR A 152 -21.02 9.62 12.88
N GLN A 153 -20.33 9.03 13.83
CA GLN A 153 -20.46 9.42 15.25
C GLN A 153 -19.56 10.60 15.60
N ILE A 154 -18.34 10.67 15.08
CA ILE A 154 -17.37 11.72 15.48
C ILE A 154 -17.52 12.98 14.63
N SER A 155 -17.82 12.89 13.33
CA SER A 155 -17.96 14.08 12.47
C SER A 155 -18.99 15.11 12.99
N PRO A 156 -20.19 14.73 13.49
CA PRO A 156 -21.13 15.66 14.08
C PRO A 156 -20.58 16.39 15.33
N VAL A 157 -19.77 15.70 16.13
CA VAL A 157 -19.11 16.30 17.31
C VAL A 157 -18.15 17.40 16.85
N MET A 158 -17.37 17.13 15.80
CA MET A 158 -16.46 18.13 15.22
C MET A 158 -17.24 19.34 14.65
N TRP A 159 -18.39 19.11 14.00
CA TRP A 159 -19.23 20.20 13.49
C TRP A 159 -19.77 21.10 14.59
N LYS A 160 -20.13 20.50 15.73
CA LYS A 160 -20.66 21.23 16.89
C LYS A 160 -19.58 21.99 17.65
N LYS A 161 -18.39 21.37 17.79
CA LYS A 161 -17.32 21.88 18.69
C LYS A 161 -16.27 22.72 17.97
N ILE A 162 -16.06 22.50 16.67
CA ILE A 162 -14.98 23.16 15.91
C ILE A 162 -15.58 23.95 14.75
N ARG A 163 -15.97 23.28 13.65
CA ARG A 163 -16.52 23.94 12.45
C ARG A 163 -17.27 22.91 11.57
N ARG A 164 -18.36 23.38 10.94
CA ARG A 164 -19.07 22.57 9.91
C ARG A 164 -18.17 22.24 8.72
N GLY A 165 -18.39 21.08 8.13
CA GLY A 165 -17.66 20.58 6.96
C GLY A 165 -16.37 19.81 7.29
N LEU A 166 -15.98 19.70 8.56
CA LEU A 166 -14.90 18.80 8.98
C LEU A 166 -15.41 17.36 8.99
N SER A 167 -14.53 16.42 8.73
CA SER A 167 -14.82 14.98 8.86
C SER A 167 -13.80 14.32 9.76
N ALA A 168 -14.26 13.35 10.54
CA ALA A 168 -13.40 12.46 11.29
C ALA A 168 -13.32 11.12 10.55
N GLY A 169 -12.17 10.48 10.65
CA GLY A 169 -11.96 9.16 10.09
C GLY A 169 -10.73 8.54 10.70
N ARG A 170 -10.74 7.24 10.79
CA ARG A 170 -9.69 6.44 11.43
C ARG A 170 -8.30 6.74 10.87
N VAL A 171 -8.13 6.74 9.56
CA VAL A 171 -6.84 6.99 8.91
C VAL A 171 -6.40 8.45 9.04
N GLN A 172 -7.30 9.39 8.77
CA GLN A 172 -6.97 10.83 8.82
C GLN A 172 -6.66 11.31 10.24
N SER A 173 -7.32 10.77 11.26
CA SER A 173 -7.05 11.13 12.66
C SER A 173 -5.66 10.68 13.09
N VAL A 174 -5.26 9.46 12.72
CA VAL A 174 -3.90 8.95 13.01
C VAL A 174 -2.85 9.76 12.25
N ALA A 175 -3.07 10.04 10.96
CA ALA A 175 -2.13 10.84 10.17
C ALA A 175 -1.94 12.25 10.75
N THR A 176 -3.03 12.92 11.14
CA THR A 176 -2.98 14.24 11.80
C THR A 176 -2.21 14.17 13.12
N ARG A 177 -2.44 13.13 13.92
CA ARG A 177 -1.72 12.93 15.19
C ARG A 177 -0.22 12.73 14.96
N MET A 178 0.18 11.94 13.97
CA MET A 178 1.61 11.74 13.65
C MET A 178 2.30 13.04 13.23
N VAL A 179 1.62 13.89 12.44
CA VAL A 179 2.15 15.20 12.06
C VAL A 179 2.27 16.11 13.27
N PHE A 180 1.23 16.17 14.10
CA PHE A 180 1.22 16.98 15.31
C PHE A 180 2.33 16.58 16.29
N ASP A 181 2.48 15.27 16.55
CA ASP A 181 3.53 14.78 17.45
C ASP A 181 4.93 15.15 16.91
N ARG A 182 5.12 15.07 15.57
CA ARG A 182 6.39 15.48 14.96
C ARG A 182 6.63 17.00 15.06
N ASP A 183 5.61 17.81 14.86
CA ASP A 183 5.72 19.26 15.04
C ASP A 183 6.07 19.61 16.50
N GLN A 184 5.49 18.87 17.46
CA GLN A 184 5.81 19.06 18.87
C GLN A 184 7.27 18.68 19.18
N GLU A 185 7.76 17.54 18.65
CA GLU A 185 9.17 17.15 18.78
C GLU A 185 10.11 18.24 18.23
N ILE A 186 9.74 18.85 17.10
CA ILE A 186 10.54 19.94 16.51
C ILE A 186 10.51 21.19 17.40
N ALA A 187 9.33 21.54 17.94
CA ALA A 187 9.18 22.71 18.82
C ALA A 187 9.94 22.55 20.15
N ASP A 188 9.94 21.33 20.69
CA ASP A 188 10.59 21.00 21.96
C ASP A 188 12.09 20.70 21.81
N PHE A 189 12.58 20.64 20.57
CA PHE A 189 13.98 20.32 20.30
C PHE A 189 14.92 21.38 20.88
N GLN A 190 15.81 20.95 21.76
CA GLN A 190 16.87 21.79 22.33
C GLN A 190 18.16 21.53 21.55
N PRO A 191 18.66 22.52 20.78
CA PRO A 191 19.95 22.38 20.11
C PRO A 191 21.08 22.17 21.13
N GLN A 192 21.88 21.15 20.89
CA GLN A 192 23.07 20.86 21.69
C GLN A 192 24.31 21.16 20.84
N GLU A 193 25.22 21.97 21.41
CA GLU A 193 26.50 22.21 20.80
C GLU A 193 27.36 20.94 20.87
N TYR A 194 28.00 20.60 19.78
CA TYR A 194 29.01 19.55 19.73
C TYR A 194 30.16 20.00 18.82
N TRP A 195 31.30 19.44 19.06
CA TRP A 195 32.52 19.77 18.32
C TRP A 195 33.11 18.50 17.69
N THR A 196 33.62 18.62 16.46
CA THR A 196 34.39 17.58 15.80
C THR A 196 35.83 18.07 15.58
N LEU A 197 36.78 17.22 15.79
CA LEU A 197 38.20 17.52 15.55
C LEU A 197 38.73 16.56 14.49
N ASP A 198 39.29 17.14 13.44
CA ASP A 198 39.92 16.41 12.33
C ASP A 198 41.36 16.83 12.17
N ALA A 199 42.23 15.88 11.99
CA ALA A 199 43.63 16.13 11.63
C ALA A 199 43.86 15.73 10.17
N VAL A 200 44.56 16.59 9.42
CA VAL A 200 45.12 16.21 8.12
C VAL A 200 46.55 15.75 8.34
N LEU A 201 46.77 14.48 8.14
CA LEU A 201 48.08 13.84 8.33
C LEU A 201 48.67 13.48 6.97
N GLU A 202 50.00 13.41 6.90
CA GLU A 202 50.74 13.02 5.70
C GLU A 202 51.60 11.79 6.02
N ASN A 203 51.57 10.81 5.14
CA ASN A 203 52.45 9.65 5.28
C ASN A 203 53.87 9.90 4.68
N GLY A 204 54.78 8.92 4.82
CA GLY A 204 56.12 9.03 4.28
C GLY A 204 56.23 9.19 2.76
N GLU A 205 55.16 8.89 2.01
CA GLU A 205 55.04 9.08 0.56
C GLU A 205 54.38 10.40 0.17
N LYS A 206 54.17 11.31 1.12
CA LYS A 206 53.51 12.59 0.96
C LYS A 206 52.02 12.48 0.54
N VAL A 207 51.36 11.39 0.88
CA VAL A 207 49.94 11.22 0.68
C VAL A 207 49.20 11.72 1.90
N ALA A 208 48.40 12.76 1.70
CA ALA A 208 47.55 13.33 2.76
C ALA A 208 46.30 12.48 3.00
N PHE A 209 45.93 12.28 4.26
CA PHE A 209 44.71 11.63 4.65
C PHE A 209 44.09 12.31 5.88
N LYS A 210 42.79 12.17 6.01
CA LYS A 210 42.03 12.77 7.10
C LYS A 210 41.81 11.76 8.24
N ALA A 211 42.15 12.15 9.46
CA ALA A 211 41.91 11.37 10.66
C ALA A 211 40.90 12.09 11.56
N HIS A 212 39.88 11.39 11.98
CA HIS A 212 38.89 11.90 12.92
C HIS A 212 39.26 11.59 14.35
N TYR A 213 39.15 12.57 15.24
CA TYR A 213 39.34 12.34 16.67
C TYR A 213 38.28 11.39 17.19
N TYR A 214 38.69 10.32 17.84
CA TYR A 214 37.78 9.32 18.40
C TYR A 214 37.58 9.46 19.90
N GLY A 215 38.66 9.80 20.61
CA GLY A 215 38.65 9.89 22.06
C GLY A 215 40.00 9.52 22.69
N GLN A 216 40.01 9.29 24.00
CA GLN A 216 41.22 9.01 24.79
C GLN A 216 41.15 7.63 25.44
N ASN A 217 42.30 6.99 25.59
CA ASN A 217 42.42 5.69 26.27
C ASN A 217 41.52 4.59 25.71
N GLY A 218 41.23 4.63 24.40
CA GLY A 218 40.34 3.68 23.72
C GLY A 218 38.83 3.88 23.98
N LYS A 219 38.46 4.93 24.70
CA LYS A 219 37.07 5.32 24.93
C LYS A 219 36.70 6.46 24.01
N LYS A 220 35.51 6.38 23.40
CA LYS A 220 34.94 7.46 22.59
C LYS A 220 34.69 8.69 23.49
N TYR A 221 35.09 9.85 23.02
CA TYR A 221 34.84 11.13 23.67
C TYR A 221 34.48 12.18 22.61
N GLU A 222 33.36 12.81 22.76
CA GLU A 222 32.88 13.90 21.90
C GLU A 222 33.00 15.22 22.68
N PRO A 223 33.90 16.12 22.24
CA PRO A 223 34.06 17.41 22.95
C PRO A 223 32.73 18.22 22.87
N GLN A 224 32.36 18.80 23.99
CA GLN A 224 31.11 19.53 24.11
C GLN A 224 31.29 21.04 23.99
N THR A 225 32.55 21.53 24.26
CA THR A 225 32.85 22.94 24.28
C THR A 225 34.10 23.27 23.46
N GLN A 226 34.24 24.53 23.08
CA GLN A 226 35.43 25.03 22.42
C GLN A 226 36.69 24.84 23.31
N ALA A 227 36.54 24.98 24.61
CA ALA A 227 37.67 24.79 25.56
C ALA A 227 38.14 23.35 25.55
N ASP A 228 37.25 22.36 25.49
CA ASP A 228 37.62 20.93 25.36
C ASP A 228 38.43 20.68 24.08
N VAL A 229 37.95 21.24 22.95
CA VAL A 229 38.67 21.10 21.66
C VAL A 229 40.04 21.75 21.73
N GLN A 230 40.15 22.94 22.32
CA GLN A 230 41.42 23.64 22.42
C GLN A 230 42.43 22.86 23.26
N ALA A 231 42.00 22.30 24.39
CA ALA A 231 42.85 21.46 25.23
C ALA A 231 43.39 20.23 24.47
N ILE A 232 42.51 19.55 23.72
CA ILE A 232 42.89 18.39 22.89
C ILE A 232 43.83 18.82 21.78
N MET A 233 43.59 19.96 21.11
CA MET A 233 44.46 20.46 20.05
C MET A 233 45.87 20.81 20.58
N ASP A 234 45.95 21.40 21.77
CA ASP A 234 47.26 21.78 22.38
C ASP A 234 48.04 20.53 22.74
N GLU A 235 47.41 19.47 23.22
CA GLU A 235 48.05 18.16 23.47
C GLU A 235 48.55 17.53 22.14
N LEU A 236 47.73 17.55 21.08
CA LEU A 236 48.01 16.91 19.80
C LEU A 236 49.07 17.65 18.95
N ARG A 237 49.29 18.94 19.15
CA ARG A 237 50.28 19.73 18.38
C ARG A 237 51.72 19.22 18.53
N SER A 238 52.06 18.67 19.67
CA SER A 238 53.38 18.11 19.95
C SER A 238 53.44 16.57 19.88
N ALA A 239 52.29 15.94 19.59
CA ALA A 239 52.19 14.48 19.61
C ALA A 239 52.73 13.84 18.33
N ALA A 240 53.35 12.70 18.46
CA ALA A 240 53.70 11.85 17.32
C ALA A 240 52.53 10.94 16.96
N PHE A 241 52.17 10.94 15.68
CA PHE A 241 51.10 10.10 15.18
C PHE A 241 51.65 8.77 14.65
N ALA A 242 51.07 7.65 15.09
CA ALA A 242 51.45 6.32 14.63
C ALA A 242 50.20 5.48 14.31
N VAL A 243 50.23 4.72 13.23
CA VAL A 243 49.18 3.76 12.89
C VAL A 243 49.31 2.56 13.81
N LYS A 244 48.35 2.38 14.74
CA LYS A 244 48.35 1.28 15.70
C LYS A 244 47.83 -0.03 15.08
N SER A 245 46.83 0.05 14.22
CA SER A 245 46.29 -1.14 13.56
C SER A 245 45.58 -0.77 12.26
N VAL A 246 45.57 -1.69 11.31
CA VAL A 246 44.83 -1.58 10.06
C VAL A 246 43.90 -2.79 9.97
N LYS A 247 42.59 -2.54 9.94
CA LYS A 247 41.58 -3.59 9.74
C LYS A 247 41.01 -3.48 8.34
N ARG A 248 41.17 -4.54 7.55
CA ARG A 248 40.54 -4.70 6.25
C ARG A 248 39.33 -5.63 6.41
N THR A 249 38.19 -5.22 5.90
CA THR A 249 36.97 -6.02 5.92
C THR A 249 36.31 -5.94 4.56
N ASP A 250 35.94 -7.08 4.04
CA ASP A 250 35.10 -7.16 2.83
C ASP A 250 33.66 -6.87 3.21
N LYS A 251 33.05 -5.92 2.51
CA LYS A 251 31.61 -5.63 2.66
C LYS A 251 30.86 -6.17 1.47
N ASN A 252 30.07 -7.20 1.69
CA ASN A 252 29.13 -7.69 0.69
C ASN A 252 27.94 -6.74 0.61
N ARG A 253 27.60 -6.28 -0.59
CA ARG A 253 26.42 -5.47 -0.85
C ARG A 253 25.38 -6.35 -1.54
N SER A 254 24.35 -6.70 -0.82
CA SER A 254 23.22 -7.42 -1.39
C SER A 254 22.39 -6.50 -2.31
N PRO A 255 21.79 -7.04 -3.37
CA PRO A 255 20.81 -6.31 -4.16
C PRO A 255 19.65 -5.83 -3.27
N SER A 256 19.04 -4.71 -3.64
CA SER A 256 17.84 -4.27 -2.97
C SER A 256 16.70 -5.26 -3.22
N PRO A 257 15.80 -5.50 -2.24
CA PRO A 257 14.61 -6.31 -2.46
C PRO A 257 13.68 -5.67 -3.50
N PRO A 258 12.75 -6.43 -4.09
CA PRO A 258 11.70 -5.87 -4.92
C PRO A 258 10.95 -4.73 -4.21
N PHE A 259 10.40 -3.81 -4.99
CA PHE A 259 9.67 -2.69 -4.42
C PHE A 259 8.36 -3.14 -3.74
N THR A 260 8.13 -2.61 -2.55
CA THR A 260 6.79 -2.45 -2.00
C THR A 260 6.17 -1.17 -2.57
N THR A 261 4.85 -0.99 -2.42
CA THR A 261 4.18 0.26 -2.83
C THR A 261 4.85 1.50 -2.25
N SER A 262 5.20 1.46 -0.97
CA SER A 262 5.86 2.58 -0.27
C SER A 262 7.25 2.88 -0.83
N THR A 263 8.10 1.88 -0.97
CA THR A 263 9.46 2.07 -1.48
C THR A 263 9.47 2.49 -2.95
N MET A 264 8.54 1.99 -3.76
CA MET A 264 8.36 2.42 -5.14
C MET A 264 7.97 3.90 -5.22
N GLN A 265 7.03 4.36 -4.41
CA GLN A 265 6.64 5.77 -4.36
C GLN A 265 7.80 6.67 -3.92
N GLN A 266 8.58 6.26 -2.92
CA GLN A 266 9.76 6.99 -2.45
C GLN A 266 10.84 7.09 -3.53
N GLU A 267 11.18 5.99 -4.20
CA GLU A 267 12.17 6.00 -5.28
C GLU A 267 11.70 6.80 -6.50
N ALA A 268 10.43 6.69 -6.88
CA ALA A 268 9.84 7.48 -7.96
C ALA A 268 9.84 8.99 -7.65
N SER A 269 9.56 9.34 -6.40
CA SER A 269 9.66 10.74 -5.96
C SER A 269 11.09 11.25 -6.02
N ARG A 270 12.04 10.48 -5.48
CA ARG A 270 13.44 10.88 -5.37
C ARG A 270 14.17 10.92 -6.72
N LYS A 271 13.95 9.92 -7.59
CA LYS A 271 14.67 9.78 -8.86
C LYS A 271 13.97 10.41 -10.06
N LEU A 272 12.63 10.43 -10.05
CA LEU A 272 11.82 10.86 -11.19
C LEU A 272 10.95 12.08 -10.89
N ASN A 273 11.03 12.61 -9.68
CA ASN A 273 10.21 13.72 -9.19
C ASN A 273 8.69 13.50 -9.41
N MET A 274 8.24 12.26 -9.21
CA MET A 274 6.84 11.88 -9.36
C MET A 274 6.08 12.00 -8.05
N THR A 275 4.84 12.48 -8.14
CA THR A 275 3.91 12.40 -7.00
C THR A 275 3.47 10.96 -6.76
N PRO A 276 3.09 10.56 -5.53
CA PRO A 276 2.56 9.22 -5.24
C PRO A 276 1.38 8.84 -6.15
N ARG A 277 0.48 9.80 -6.41
CA ARG A 277 -0.68 9.60 -7.30
C ARG A 277 -0.26 9.24 -8.73
N ARG A 278 0.71 9.95 -9.29
CA ARG A 278 1.22 9.68 -10.65
C ARG A 278 1.94 8.34 -10.71
N THR A 279 2.75 8.04 -9.70
CA THR A 279 3.44 6.75 -9.57
C THR A 279 2.45 5.59 -9.57
N MET A 280 1.40 5.67 -8.76
CA MET A 280 0.40 4.61 -8.68
C MET A 280 -0.42 4.47 -9.96
N ALA A 281 -0.76 5.58 -10.63
CA ALA A 281 -1.46 5.52 -11.91
C ALA A 281 -0.66 4.77 -12.99
N ILE A 282 0.65 5.04 -13.08
CA ILE A 282 1.53 4.35 -14.04
C ILE A 282 1.73 2.88 -13.64
N ALA A 283 1.94 2.60 -12.36
CA ALA A 283 2.07 1.23 -11.87
C ALA A 283 0.83 0.39 -12.18
N GLN A 284 -0.36 0.97 -12.02
CA GLN A 284 -1.63 0.30 -12.35
C GLN A 284 -1.76 0.03 -13.86
N GLN A 285 -1.38 0.99 -14.72
CA GLN A 285 -1.37 0.77 -16.16
C GLN A 285 -0.44 -0.38 -16.56
N LEU A 286 0.78 -0.42 -16.01
CA LEU A 286 1.72 -1.51 -16.26
C LEU A 286 1.18 -2.87 -15.78
N TYR A 287 0.51 -2.89 -14.63
CA TYR A 287 -0.10 -4.10 -14.09
C TYR A 287 -1.26 -4.62 -14.96
N GLU A 288 -2.09 -3.72 -15.47
CA GLU A 288 -3.25 -4.06 -16.31
C GLU A 288 -2.87 -4.43 -17.76
N GLY A 289 -1.60 -4.25 -18.16
CA GLY A 289 -1.10 -4.65 -19.49
C GLY A 289 -1.48 -3.67 -20.60
N VAL A 290 -1.11 -2.42 -20.44
CA VAL A 290 -1.28 -1.38 -21.49
C VAL A 290 -0.27 -1.55 -22.61
#